data_4e8ecf61a96c77636383308c8e6a4dd6
#
_entry.id   4e8ecf61a96c77636383308c8e6a4dd6
#
_cell.length_a   1.000
_cell.length_b   1.000
_cell.length_c   1.000
_cell.angle_alpha   90.00
_cell.angle_beta   90.00
_cell.angle_gamma   90.00
#
_symmetry.space_group_name_H-M   'P 1'
#
loop_
_entity.id
_entity.type
_entity.pdbx_description
1 polymer ?
#
loop_
_entity_poly.entity_id
_entity_poly.type
_entity_poly.pdbx_seq_one_letter_code
_entity_poly.pdbx_strand_id
1 'polypeptide(L)'
;IEGVIEGHTNSVDIESAEALFSFAHYSANSLAISEAQELIDFALYRLEVFLDEDYADGTWNEENKLPRNVPHAIASYIFANLGSPHAGERWRAVHAVIRLYQLNCRNEINLLIECYNSGVSPLYIPAKYEFYDLHAKQYLLVALTRCAYESPEILADSKSLFATIALNKNQGILFQYYAKQICLSLQKYNSDCFEKSTFESIEEVCTTKY
;
A
#
# COMPACT_ATOMS: atom_id res chain seq x y z
N ILE A 1 25.47 -20.83 -1.13
CA ILE A 1 24.39 -19.87 -1.48
C ILE A 1 24.73 -19.25 -2.84
N GLU A 2 25.90 -18.65 -3.05
CA GLU A 2 26.34 -18.07 -4.32
C GLU A 2 26.19 -19.03 -5.51
N GLY A 3 26.63 -20.29 -5.38
CA GLY A 3 26.50 -21.29 -6.44
C GLY A 3 25.06 -21.69 -6.80
N VAL A 4 24.10 -21.54 -5.86
CA VAL A 4 22.67 -21.75 -6.14
C VAL A 4 22.12 -20.56 -6.92
N ILE A 5 22.54 -19.35 -6.57
CA ILE A 5 22.17 -18.12 -7.27
C ILE A 5 22.75 -18.11 -8.68
N GLU A 6 24.04 -18.47 -8.85
CA GLU A 6 24.66 -18.59 -10.18
C GLU A 6 24.01 -19.66 -11.06
N GLY A 7 23.60 -20.78 -10.48
CA GLY A 7 22.91 -21.85 -11.20
C GLY A 7 21.53 -21.42 -11.70
N HIS A 8 20.80 -20.61 -10.95
CA HIS A 8 19.50 -20.09 -11.35
C HIS A 8 19.58 -18.93 -12.35
N THR A 9 20.58 -18.06 -12.25
CA THR A 9 20.70 -16.88 -13.13
C THR A 9 21.02 -17.18 -14.58
N ASN A 10 21.41 -18.41 -14.92
CA ASN A 10 21.65 -18.83 -16.32
C ASN A 10 20.36 -19.18 -17.09
N SER A 11 19.20 -19.18 -16.44
CA SER A 11 17.89 -19.53 -17.05
C SER A 11 16.78 -18.58 -16.61
N VAL A 12 17.09 -17.29 -16.38
CA VAL A 12 16.17 -16.36 -15.71
C VAL A 12 15.08 -15.88 -16.66
N ASP A 13 13.87 -16.26 -16.31
CA ASP A 13 12.65 -15.53 -16.57
C ASP A 13 12.20 -14.78 -15.28
N ILE A 14 11.13 -13.98 -15.39
CA ILE A 14 10.58 -13.20 -14.26
C ILE A 14 10.18 -14.09 -13.06
N GLU A 15 9.75 -15.32 -13.30
CA GLU A 15 9.37 -16.30 -12.26
C GLU A 15 10.60 -16.74 -11.45
N SER A 16 11.76 -16.85 -12.11
CA SER A 16 13.03 -17.16 -11.44
C SER A 16 13.54 -16.04 -10.55
N ALA A 17 13.24 -14.77 -10.87
CA ALA A 17 13.60 -13.62 -10.04
C ALA A 17 12.80 -13.63 -8.73
N GLU A 18 11.49 -13.90 -8.76
CA GLU A 18 10.67 -14.03 -7.55
C GLU A 18 11.16 -15.19 -6.66
N ALA A 19 11.53 -16.32 -7.26
CA ALA A 19 12.08 -17.45 -6.54
C ALA A 19 13.41 -17.09 -5.84
N LEU A 20 14.25 -16.30 -6.49
CA LEU A 20 15.52 -15.82 -5.95
C LEU A 20 15.33 -14.90 -4.74
N PHE A 21 14.41 -13.94 -4.84
CA PHE A 21 14.06 -13.07 -3.73
C PHE A 21 13.45 -13.85 -2.56
N SER A 22 12.60 -14.82 -2.84
CA SER A 22 12.04 -15.70 -1.80
C SER A 22 13.13 -16.52 -1.11
N PHE A 23 14.10 -17.05 -1.86
CA PHE A 23 15.25 -17.78 -1.32
C PHE A 23 16.13 -16.89 -0.44
N ALA A 24 16.43 -15.66 -0.88
CA ALA A 24 17.18 -14.68 -0.09
C ALA A 24 16.46 -14.35 1.23
N HIS A 25 15.14 -14.19 1.19
CA HIS A 25 14.32 -13.96 2.38
C HIS A 25 14.38 -15.14 3.38
N TYR A 26 14.27 -16.36 2.91
CA TYR A 26 14.37 -17.54 3.77
C TYR A 26 15.78 -17.74 4.33
N SER A 27 16.81 -17.42 3.56
CA SER A 27 18.21 -17.54 3.97
C SER A 27 18.63 -16.45 4.95
N ALA A 28 18.02 -15.27 4.92
CA ALA A 28 18.35 -14.12 5.76
C ALA A 28 18.23 -14.43 7.27
N ASN A 29 17.32 -15.32 7.67
CA ASN A 29 17.17 -15.73 9.06
C ASN A 29 18.35 -16.59 9.60
N SER A 30 19.19 -17.10 8.71
CA SER A 30 20.34 -17.96 9.03
C SER A 30 21.69 -17.27 8.84
N LEU A 31 21.68 -16.01 8.39
CA LEU A 31 22.87 -15.21 8.06
C LEU A 31 23.06 -14.08 9.06
N ALA A 32 24.31 -13.66 9.26
CA ALA A 32 24.58 -12.39 9.91
C ALA A 32 24.05 -11.22 9.05
N ILE A 33 23.74 -10.07 9.68
CA ILE A 33 23.15 -8.92 8.97
C ILE A 33 24.04 -8.48 7.80
N SER A 34 25.37 -8.48 7.97
CA SER A 34 26.32 -8.14 6.90
C SER A 34 26.27 -9.13 5.74
N GLU A 35 26.19 -10.43 6.03
CA GLU A 35 26.10 -11.48 5.00
C GLU A 35 24.77 -11.44 4.26
N ALA A 36 23.68 -11.13 4.97
CA ALA A 36 22.37 -10.92 4.35
C ALA A 36 22.36 -9.70 3.42
N GLN A 37 23.04 -8.64 3.81
CA GLN A 37 23.20 -7.43 3.01
C GLN A 37 24.02 -7.69 1.74
N GLU A 38 25.17 -8.34 1.85
CA GLU A 38 26.00 -8.75 0.71
C GLU A 38 25.23 -9.66 -0.26
N LEU A 39 24.40 -10.57 0.27
CA LEU A 39 23.56 -11.46 -0.55
C LEU A 39 22.49 -10.68 -1.34
N ILE A 40 21.85 -9.72 -0.69
CA ILE A 40 20.84 -8.86 -1.35
C ILE A 40 21.52 -8.01 -2.43
N ASP A 41 22.64 -7.37 -2.12
CA ASP A 41 23.40 -6.56 -3.07
C ASP A 41 23.85 -7.39 -4.28
N PHE A 42 24.33 -8.59 -4.04
CA PHE A 42 24.70 -9.53 -5.11
C PHE A 42 23.50 -9.91 -5.98
N ALA A 43 22.37 -10.24 -5.36
CA ALA A 43 21.15 -10.60 -6.11
C ALA A 43 20.63 -9.42 -6.94
N LEU A 44 20.59 -8.22 -6.39
CA LEU A 44 20.20 -7.00 -7.09
C LEU A 44 21.12 -6.69 -8.27
N TYR A 45 22.43 -6.75 -8.06
CA TYR A 45 23.41 -6.52 -9.12
C TYR A 45 23.27 -7.51 -10.29
N ARG A 46 22.96 -8.76 -9.99
CA ARG A 46 22.73 -9.80 -11.04
C ARG A 46 21.44 -9.58 -11.79
N LEU A 47 20.39 -9.11 -11.15
CA LEU A 47 19.09 -8.87 -11.78
C LEU A 47 19.04 -7.56 -12.56
N GLU A 48 19.79 -6.55 -12.12
CA GLU A 48 19.84 -5.23 -12.77
C GLU A 48 20.24 -5.28 -14.26
N VAL A 49 21.06 -6.25 -14.62
CA VAL A 49 21.52 -6.45 -16.03
C VAL A 49 20.39 -6.93 -16.96
N PHE A 50 19.32 -7.51 -16.41
CA PHE A 50 18.21 -8.09 -17.15
C PHE A 50 16.92 -7.28 -17.09
N LEU A 51 16.90 -6.23 -16.27
CA LEU A 51 15.75 -5.33 -16.21
C LEU A 51 15.96 -4.20 -17.21
N ASP A 52 15.05 -4.14 -18.20
CA ASP A 52 14.96 -2.99 -19.08
C ASP A 52 14.65 -1.74 -18.25
N GLU A 53 15.23 -0.58 -18.59
CA GLU A 53 14.99 0.69 -17.89
C GLU A 53 13.50 1.06 -17.80
N ASP A 54 12.68 0.51 -18.70
CA ASP A 54 11.22 0.68 -18.71
C ASP A 54 10.46 -0.27 -17.75
N TYR A 55 11.16 -1.25 -17.14
CA TYR A 55 10.57 -2.16 -16.17
C TYR A 55 10.64 -1.57 -14.74
N ALA A 56 9.74 -2.04 -13.88
CA ALA A 56 9.61 -1.58 -12.50
C ALA A 56 9.31 -0.07 -12.42
N ASP A 57 10.03 0.64 -11.57
CA ASP A 57 9.76 2.06 -11.27
C ASP A 57 10.28 3.02 -12.34
N GLY A 58 10.96 2.51 -13.36
CA GLY A 58 11.66 3.33 -14.35
C GLY A 58 12.91 4.00 -13.77
N THR A 59 13.37 5.05 -14.41
CA THR A 59 14.54 5.81 -13.95
C THR A 59 14.27 6.43 -12.58
N TRP A 60 15.23 6.32 -11.67
CA TRP A 60 15.17 6.97 -10.35
C TRP A 60 14.82 8.45 -10.48
N ASN A 61 13.81 8.87 -9.76
CA ASN A 61 13.42 10.27 -9.68
C ASN A 61 13.92 10.86 -8.36
N GLU A 62 14.77 11.91 -8.42
CA GLU A 62 15.29 12.61 -7.24
C GLU A 62 14.19 13.27 -6.38
N GLU A 63 12.99 13.48 -6.95
CA GLU A 63 11.82 13.93 -6.21
C GLU A 63 11.28 12.87 -5.23
N ASN A 64 11.61 11.59 -5.46
CA ASN A 64 11.26 10.50 -4.57
C ASN A 64 12.05 10.61 -3.27
N LYS A 65 11.38 10.97 -2.20
CA LYS A 65 11.99 11.06 -0.88
C LYS A 65 12.15 9.67 -0.28
N LEU A 66 13.38 9.35 0.12
CA LEU A 66 13.65 8.13 0.87
C LEU A 66 12.79 8.05 2.14
N PRO A 67 12.37 6.84 2.56
CA PRO A 67 11.67 6.66 3.82
C PRO A 67 12.47 7.24 4.99
N ARG A 68 11.80 7.99 5.86
CA ARG A 68 12.43 8.68 6.99
C ARG A 68 12.90 7.74 8.09
N ASN A 69 12.28 6.59 8.21
CA ASN A 69 12.51 5.57 9.24
C ASN A 69 11.84 4.25 8.84
N VAL A 70 12.09 3.20 9.62
CA VAL A 70 11.54 1.85 9.35
C VAL A 70 10.01 1.82 9.25
N PRO A 71 9.21 2.41 10.17
CA PRO A 71 7.76 2.45 10.00
C PRO A 71 7.31 3.09 8.68
N HIS A 72 7.96 4.17 8.25
CA HIS A 72 7.67 4.83 6.99
C HIS A 72 8.05 3.94 5.79
N ALA A 73 9.18 3.21 5.87
CA ALA A 73 9.57 2.25 4.85
C ALA A 73 8.54 1.11 4.71
N ILE A 74 8.07 0.57 5.84
CA ILE A 74 7.04 -0.48 5.87
C ILE A 74 5.74 0.04 5.25
N ALA A 75 5.27 1.21 5.64
CA ALA A 75 4.04 1.80 5.11
C ALA A 75 4.16 2.06 3.60
N SER A 76 5.27 2.63 3.13
CA SER A 76 5.52 2.90 1.72
C SER A 76 5.58 1.61 0.90
N TYR A 77 6.24 0.58 1.40
CA TYR A 77 6.31 -0.73 0.75
C TYR A 77 4.94 -1.40 0.64
N ILE A 78 4.15 -1.39 1.72
CA ILE A 78 2.78 -1.93 1.69
C ILE A 78 1.93 -1.13 0.72
N PHE A 79 2.02 0.21 0.72
CA PHE A 79 1.25 1.07 -0.18
C PHE A 79 1.59 0.79 -1.65
N ALA A 80 2.87 0.61 -1.98
CA ALA A 80 3.30 0.22 -3.32
C ALA A 80 2.69 -1.12 -3.76
N ASN A 81 2.70 -2.13 -2.87
CA ASN A 81 2.10 -3.43 -3.17
C ASN A 81 0.56 -3.39 -3.30
N LEU A 82 -0.11 -2.42 -2.66
CA LEU A 82 -1.54 -2.16 -2.91
C LEU A 82 -1.79 -1.68 -4.35
N GLY A 83 -0.79 -1.11 -5.02
CA GLY A 83 -0.82 -0.71 -6.43
C GLY A 83 -0.28 -1.74 -7.41
N SER A 84 0.22 -2.88 -6.95
CA SER A 84 0.83 -3.91 -7.81
C SER A 84 -0.07 -4.29 -8.99
N PRO A 85 0.49 -4.54 -10.19
CA PRO A 85 -0.27 -5.09 -11.31
C PRO A 85 -0.88 -6.46 -10.99
N HIS A 86 -0.26 -7.23 -10.09
CA HIS A 86 -0.70 -8.57 -9.72
C HIS A 86 -1.79 -8.53 -8.63
N ALA A 87 -2.98 -9.03 -8.96
CA ALA A 87 -4.11 -9.03 -8.03
C ALA A 87 -3.81 -9.77 -6.71
N GLY A 88 -3.05 -10.85 -6.77
CA GLY A 88 -2.65 -11.63 -5.59
C GLY A 88 -1.81 -10.81 -4.62
N GLU A 89 -0.89 -9.98 -5.10
CA GLU A 89 -0.06 -9.10 -4.27
C GLU A 89 -0.89 -7.99 -3.64
N ARG A 90 -1.76 -7.34 -4.42
CA ARG A 90 -2.68 -6.35 -3.87
C ARG A 90 -3.50 -6.90 -2.70
N TRP A 91 -4.01 -8.14 -2.82
CA TRP A 91 -4.75 -8.78 -1.74
C TRP A 91 -3.86 -9.14 -0.54
N ARG A 92 -2.63 -9.58 -0.75
CA ARG A 92 -1.66 -9.77 0.34
C ARG A 92 -1.39 -8.46 1.09
N ALA A 93 -1.21 -7.37 0.35
CA ALA A 93 -1.03 -6.03 0.94
C ALA A 93 -2.27 -5.56 1.73
N VAL A 94 -3.49 -5.80 1.23
CA VAL A 94 -4.73 -5.56 1.99
C VAL A 94 -4.72 -6.32 3.32
N HIS A 95 -4.33 -7.60 3.30
CA HIS A 95 -4.23 -8.39 4.53
C HIS A 95 -3.12 -7.88 5.46
N ALA A 96 -2.02 -7.37 4.92
CA ALA A 96 -0.96 -6.73 5.73
C ALA A 96 -1.49 -5.48 6.44
N VAL A 97 -2.25 -4.61 5.77
CA VAL A 97 -2.91 -3.45 6.40
C VAL A 97 -3.85 -3.89 7.52
N ILE A 98 -4.71 -4.88 7.25
CA ILE A 98 -5.63 -5.42 8.27
C ILE A 98 -4.84 -5.96 9.46
N ARG A 99 -3.72 -6.63 9.21
CA ARG A 99 -2.88 -7.17 10.29
C ARG A 99 -2.22 -6.09 11.12
N LEU A 100 -1.69 -5.03 10.52
CA LEU A 100 -1.19 -3.86 11.23
C LEU A 100 -2.28 -3.24 12.12
N TYR A 101 -3.49 -3.16 11.62
CA TYR A 101 -4.64 -2.64 12.34
C TYR A 101 -4.98 -3.51 13.56
N GLN A 102 -5.07 -4.83 13.40
CA GLN A 102 -5.31 -5.78 14.49
C GLN A 102 -4.20 -5.76 15.55
N LEU A 103 -2.96 -5.47 15.17
CA LEU A 103 -1.82 -5.30 16.07
C LEU A 103 -1.77 -3.90 16.71
N ASN A 104 -2.73 -3.02 16.41
CA ASN A 104 -2.79 -1.64 16.88
C ASN A 104 -1.55 -0.80 16.50
N CYS A 105 -0.97 -1.06 15.33
CA CYS A 105 0.16 -0.32 14.77
C CYS A 105 -0.32 1.03 14.20
N ARG A 106 -0.78 1.93 15.06
CA ARG A 106 -1.40 3.22 14.67
C ARG A 106 -0.47 4.10 13.85
N ASN A 107 0.82 4.08 14.16
CA ASN A 107 1.81 4.90 13.45
C ASN A 107 1.89 4.49 11.97
N GLU A 108 1.98 3.20 11.70
CA GLU A 108 2.04 2.66 10.33
C GLU A 108 0.73 2.91 9.57
N ILE A 109 -0.42 2.80 10.24
CA ILE A 109 -1.73 3.13 9.64
C ILE A 109 -1.80 4.61 9.27
N ASN A 110 -1.35 5.52 10.15
CA ASN A 110 -1.31 6.94 9.85
C ASN A 110 -0.36 7.26 8.68
N LEU A 111 0.78 6.58 8.61
CA LEU A 111 1.73 6.72 7.51
C LEU A 111 1.16 6.19 6.18
N LEU A 112 0.37 5.12 6.19
CA LEU A 112 -0.38 4.66 5.00
C LEU A 112 -1.41 5.70 4.55
N ILE A 113 -2.09 6.36 5.49
CA ILE A 113 -3.01 7.46 5.20
C ILE A 113 -2.26 8.69 4.66
N GLU A 114 -1.05 8.98 5.16
CA GLU A 114 -0.18 10.01 4.58
C GLU A 114 0.21 9.68 3.14
N CYS A 115 0.56 8.42 2.83
CA CYS A 115 0.82 7.98 1.45
C CYS A 115 -0.38 8.24 0.53
N TYR A 116 -1.60 8.01 1.00
CA TYR A 116 -2.81 8.32 0.25
C TYR A 116 -2.92 9.82 -0.11
N ASN A 117 -2.56 10.69 0.83
CA ASN A 117 -2.74 12.13 0.71
C ASN A 117 -1.60 12.85 -0.02
N SER A 118 -0.40 12.27 -0.03
CA SER A 118 0.81 12.98 -0.43
C SER A 118 0.81 13.43 -1.89
N GLY A 119 -0.01 12.83 -2.75
CA GLY A 119 0.01 13.12 -4.19
C GLY A 119 1.36 12.84 -4.86
N VAL A 120 2.36 12.50 -4.06
CA VAL A 120 3.70 12.10 -4.49
C VAL A 120 3.68 10.60 -4.64
N SER A 121 4.03 10.13 -5.82
CA SER A 121 4.21 8.70 -6.06
C SER A 121 5.17 8.14 -5.01
N PRO A 122 4.75 7.16 -4.20
CA PRO A 122 5.68 6.51 -3.28
C PRO A 122 6.82 5.87 -4.07
N LEU A 123 7.95 5.71 -3.41
CA LEU A 123 9.21 5.20 -3.96
C LEU A 123 9.09 3.98 -4.89
N TYR A 124 8.04 3.20 -4.75
CA TYR A 124 7.86 1.93 -5.44
C TYR A 124 6.70 1.92 -6.43
N ILE A 125 6.07 3.08 -6.69
CA ILE A 125 4.98 3.18 -7.67
C ILE A 125 5.47 3.99 -8.87
N PRO A 126 5.45 3.42 -10.10
CA PRO A 126 5.87 4.14 -11.29
C PRO A 126 5.04 5.40 -11.51
N ALA A 127 5.68 6.57 -11.47
CA ALA A 127 5.02 7.85 -11.70
C ALA A 127 4.42 7.96 -13.12
N LYS A 128 4.96 7.20 -14.07
CA LYS A 128 4.52 7.13 -15.47
C LYS A 128 3.07 6.59 -15.61
N TYR A 129 2.60 5.80 -14.66
CA TYR A 129 1.31 5.12 -14.73
C TYR A 129 0.43 5.47 -13.53
N GLU A 130 -0.37 6.52 -13.64
CA GLU A 130 -1.33 6.95 -12.61
C GLU A 130 -2.27 5.85 -12.12
N PHE A 131 -2.52 4.88 -12.96
CA PHE A 131 -3.35 3.71 -12.69
C PHE A 131 -2.89 2.92 -11.45
N TYR A 132 -1.60 2.77 -11.22
CA TYR A 132 -1.08 2.05 -10.05
C TYR A 132 -1.33 2.83 -8.74
N ASP A 133 -1.19 4.15 -8.77
CA ASP A 133 -1.52 5.00 -7.63
C ASP A 133 -3.02 4.94 -7.31
N LEU A 134 -3.88 5.00 -8.34
CA LEU A 134 -5.32 4.83 -8.17
C LEU A 134 -5.67 3.47 -7.54
N HIS A 135 -5.03 2.39 -7.98
CA HIS A 135 -5.21 1.06 -7.38
C HIS A 135 -4.75 1.01 -5.94
N ALA A 136 -3.57 1.57 -5.62
CA ALA A 136 -3.06 1.62 -4.26
C ALA A 136 -4.04 2.32 -3.32
N LYS A 137 -4.54 3.48 -3.71
CA LYS A 137 -5.53 4.26 -2.97
C LYS A 137 -6.83 3.49 -2.79
N GLN A 138 -7.34 2.86 -3.85
CA GLN A 138 -8.58 2.08 -3.80
C GLN A 138 -8.45 0.88 -2.85
N TYR A 139 -7.38 0.08 -2.99
CA TYR A 139 -7.18 -1.10 -2.15
C TYR A 139 -6.88 -0.74 -0.69
N LEU A 140 -6.25 0.42 -0.43
CA LEU A 140 -6.13 0.96 0.92
C LEU A 140 -7.52 1.23 1.52
N LEU A 141 -8.41 1.90 0.79
CA LEU A 141 -9.78 2.16 1.26
C LEU A 141 -10.55 0.85 1.49
N VAL A 142 -10.37 -0.17 0.65
CA VAL A 142 -10.93 -1.52 0.87
C VAL A 142 -10.47 -2.10 2.21
N ALA A 143 -9.18 -2.03 2.50
CA ALA A 143 -8.61 -2.52 3.75
C ALA A 143 -9.15 -1.75 4.95
N LEU A 144 -9.08 -0.41 4.90
CA LEU A 144 -9.54 0.46 5.99
C LEU A 144 -11.05 0.36 6.25
N THR A 145 -11.85 0.10 5.20
CA THR A 145 -13.29 -0.16 5.37
C THR A 145 -13.53 -1.40 6.22
N ARG A 146 -12.80 -2.49 5.98
CA ARG A 146 -12.89 -3.71 6.79
C ARG A 146 -12.46 -3.45 8.23
N CYS A 147 -11.36 -2.71 8.40
CA CYS A 147 -10.86 -2.33 9.72
C CYS A 147 -11.86 -1.46 10.49
N ALA A 148 -12.51 -0.51 9.83
CA ALA A 148 -13.49 0.38 10.44
C ALA A 148 -14.73 -0.35 10.99
N TYR A 149 -15.09 -1.51 10.45
CA TYR A 149 -16.16 -2.33 11.01
C TYR A 149 -15.81 -2.95 12.37
N GLU A 150 -14.53 -3.23 12.61
CA GLU A 150 -14.06 -3.89 13.83
C GLU A 150 -13.67 -2.87 14.92
N SER A 151 -12.92 -1.83 14.56
CA SER A 151 -12.33 -0.86 15.51
C SER A 151 -12.25 0.54 14.89
N PRO A 152 -13.37 1.23 14.68
CA PRO A 152 -13.42 2.53 13.99
C PRO A 152 -12.61 3.63 14.68
N GLU A 153 -12.38 3.52 15.99
CA GLU A 153 -11.66 4.51 16.80
C GLU A 153 -10.23 4.80 16.31
N ILE A 154 -9.59 3.85 15.64
CA ILE A 154 -8.24 4.03 15.10
C ILE A 154 -8.23 5.05 13.94
N LEU A 155 -9.35 5.17 13.22
CA LEU A 155 -9.51 6.08 12.08
C LEU A 155 -10.16 7.42 12.43
N ALA A 156 -10.51 7.63 13.70
CA ALA A 156 -11.26 8.83 14.13
C ALA A 156 -10.54 10.15 13.80
N ASP A 157 -9.20 10.17 13.94
CA ASP A 157 -8.39 11.35 13.64
C ASP A 157 -8.38 11.71 12.15
N SER A 158 -8.66 10.74 11.28
CA SER A 158 -8.69 10.91 9.82
C SER A 158 -10.10 11.07 9.25
N LYS A 159 -11.11 11.31 10.11
CA LYS A 159 -12.52 11.41 9.71
C LYS A 159 -12.79 12.43 8.60
N SER A 160 -12.12 13.58 8.65
CA SER A 160 -12.26 14.65 7.66
C SER A 160 -11.79 14.23 6.26
N LEU A 161 -10.73 13.44 6.18
CA LEU A 161 -10.27 12.87 4.91
C LEU A 161 -11.34 11.98 4.30
N PHE A 162 -11.88 11.03 5.08
CA PHE A 162 -12.89 10.10 4.55
C PHE A 162 -14.18 10.82 4.14
N ALA A 163 -14.62 11.83 4.90
CA ALA A 163 -15.73 12.68 4.50
C ALA A 163 -15.46 13.41 3.17
N THR A 164 -14.25 13.97 3.01
CA THR A 164 -13.85 14.65 1.77
C THR A 164 -13.86 13.66 0.59
N ILE A 165 -13.32 12.46 0.74
CA ILE A 165 -13.31 11.43 -0.32
C ILE A 165 -14.76 11.03 -0.67
N ALA A 166 -15.60 10.78 0.33
CA ALA A 166 -16.98 10.36 0.12
C ALA A 166 -17.79 11.40 -0.66
N LEU A 167 -17.60 12.68 -0.35
CA LEU A 167 -18.36 13.78 -0.95
C LEU A 167 -17.76 14.32 -2.25
N ASN A 168 -16.57 13.88 -2.65
CA ASN A 168 -15.92 14.36 -3.87
C ASN A 168 -16.53 13.72 -5.12
N LYS A 169 -17.39 14.46 -5.80
CA LYS A 169 -18.09 14.01 -7.03
C LYS A 169 -17.15 13.72 -8.21
N ASN A 170 -15.93 14.23 -8.19
CA ASN A 170 -14.94 13.99 -9.24
C ASN A 170 -14.14 12.71 -9.01
N GLN A 171 -14.33 12.06 -7.87
CA GLN A 171 -13.68 10.81 -7.53
C GLN A 171 -14.52 9.61 -7.99
N GLY A 172 -13.85 8.52 -8.37
CA GLY A 172 -14.56 7.32 -8.81
C GLY A 172 -15.52 6.77 -7.75
N ILE A 173 -16.65 6.22 -8.20
CA ILE A 173 -17.72 5.72 -7.34
C ILE A 173 -17.27 4.73 -6.27
N LEU A 174 -16.26 3.91 -6.54
CA LEU A 174 -15.71 2.96 -5.56
C LEU A 174 -15.01 3.68 -4.40
N PHE A 175 -14.28 4.75 -4.67
CA PHE A 175 -13.66 5.58 -3.63
C PHE A 175 -14.70 6.19 -2.72
N GLN A 176 -15.72 6.80 -3.31
CA GLN A 176 -16.84 7.39 -2.57
C GLN A 176 -17.55 6.34 -1.71
N TYR A 177 -17.80 5.16 -2.28
CA TYR A 177 -18.49 4.07 -1.57
C TYR A 177 -17.70 3.59 -0.36
N TYR A 178 -16.40 3.27 -0.51
CA TYR A 178 -15.59 2.79 0.61
C TYR A 178 -15.40 3.85 1.67
N ALA A 179 -15.14 5.09 1.29
CA ALA A 179 -15.03 6.20 2.22
C ALA A 179 -16.34 6.45 2.99
N LYS A 180 -17.50 6.38 2.32
CA LYS A 180 -18.80 6.40 2.97
C LYS A 180 -18.92 5.30 4.01
N GLN A 181 -18.57 4.05 3.70
CA GLN A 181 -18.67 2.94 4.66
C GLN A 181 -17.81 3.19 5.92
N ILE A 182 -16.61 3.78 5.75
CA ILE A 182 -15.77 4.20 6.88
C ILE A 182 -16.48 5.27 7.71
N CYS A 183 -17.05 6.30 7.06
CA CYS A 183 -17.78 7.37 7.76
C CYS A 183 -19.00 6.83 8.53
N LEU A 184 -19.75 5.90 7.95
CA LEU A 184 -20.88 5.25 8.64
C LEU A 184 -20.42 4.49 9.89
N SER A 185 -19.29 3.78 9.81
CA SER A 185 -18.71 3.09 10.96
C SER A 185 -18.25 4.05 12.06
N LEU A 186 -17.61 5.16 11.68
CA LEU A 186 -17.19 6.22 12.59
C LEU A 186 -18.39 6.89 13.29
N GLN A 187 -19.45 7.20 12.56
CA GLN A 187 -20.67 7.80 13.11
C GLN A 187 -21.41 6.85 14.05
N LYS A 188 -21.42 5.55 13.73
CA LYS A 188 -21.98 4.52 14.61
C LYS A 188 -21.20 4.40 15.91
N TYR A 189 -19.89 4.56 15.87
CA TYR A 189 -19.01 4.53 17.04
C TYR A 189 -19.17 5.78 17.92
N ASN A 190 -19.24 6.95 17.28
CA ASN A 190 -19.44 8.23 17.94
C ASN A 190 -20.50 9.05 17.18
N SER A 191 -21.69 9.19 17.78
CA SER A 191 -22.83 9.91 17.18
C SER A 191 -22.52 11.37 16.84
N ASP A 192 -21.54 11.97 17.48
CA ASP A 192 -21.13 13.36 17.28
C ASP A 192 -19.88 13.47 16.37
N CYS A 193 -19.55 12.38 15.63
CA CYS A 193 -18.38 12.34 14.79
C CYS A 193 -18.43 13.36 13.66
N PHE A 194 -19.60 13.52 13.02
CA PHE A 194 -19.85 14.46 11.93
C PHE A 194 -21.00 15.41 12.27
N GLU A 195 -20.96 16.61 11.70
CA GLU A 195 -22.11 17.50 11.71
C GLU A 195 -23.30 16.87 10.97
N LYS A 196 -24.51 17.08 11.46
CA LYS A 196 -25.72 16.46 10.91
C LYS A 196 -25.88 16.65 9.40
N SER A 197 -25.69 17.86 8.90
CA SER A 197 -25.79 18.19 7.49
C SER A 197 -24.74 17.48 6.62
N THR A 198 -23.52 17.35 7.16
CA THR A 198 -22.43 16.64 6.48
C THR A 198 -22.73 15.14 6.44
N PHE A 199 -23.22 14.58 7.55
CA PHE A 199 -23.54 13.17 7.61
C PHE A 199 -24.71 12.80 6.70
N GLU A 200 -25.79 13.59 6.67
CA GLU A 200 -26.90 13.42 5.74
C GLU A 200 -26.41 13.39 4.28
N SER A 201 -25.49 14.30 3.93
CA SER A 201 -24.88 14.33 2.59
C SER A 201 -24.07 13.05 2.29
N ILE A 202 -23.33 12.51 3.29
CA ILE A 202 -22.58 11.26 3.15
C ILE A 202 -23.54 10.08 2.96
N GLU A 203 -24.64 10.03 3.68
CA GLU A 203 -25.64 8.95 3.54
C GLU A 203 -26.26 8.91 2.14
N GLU A 204 -26.39 10.05 1.47
CA GLU A 204 -26.93 10.13 0.11
C GLU A 204 -25.94 9.68 -0.99
N VAL A 205 -24.64 9.61 -0.68
CA VAL A 205 -23.63 9.16 -1.65
C VAL A 205 -23.90 7.72 -2.08
N CYS A 206 -23.77 7.46 -3.39
CA CYS A 206 -23.96 6.11 -3.97
C CYS A 206 -25.35 5.49 -3.69
N THR A 207 -26.36 6.27 -3.35
CA THR A 207 -27.73 5.81 -3.28
C THR A 207 -28.43 6.05 -4.63
N THR A 208 -28.70 4.98 -5.37
CA THR A 208 -29.59 5.06 -6.54
C THR A 208 -31.02 5.20 -6.03
N LYS A 209 -31.58 6.41 -6.19
CA LYS A 209 -33.04 6.55 -6.13
C LYS A 209 -33.57 6.07 -7.49
N TYR A 210 -34.09 4.85 -7.56
CA TYR A 210 -34.94 4.39 -8.67
C TYR A 210 -36.34 4.95 -8.50
#